data_01744c387a611ab54b17ce8d1acd8f91
#
_entry.id   01744c387a611ab54b17ce8d1acd8f91
#
_cell.length_a   1.000
_cell.length_b   1.000
_cell.length_c   1.000
_cell.angle_alpha   90.00
_cell.angle_beta   90.00
_cell.angle_gamma   90.00
#
_symmetry.space_group_name_H-M   'P 1'
#
loop_
_entity.id
_entity.type
_entity.pdbx_description
1 polymer ?
#
loop_
_entity_poly.entity_id
_entity_poly.type
_entity_poly.pdbx_seq_one_letter_code
_entity_poly.pdbx_strand_id
1 'polypeptide(L)'
;MILKKICNKIMYFIDLIRYRIIMAKFGNGSRIIKPLLMVNTSRVAIGRNVLIRNGARIEVLNSGKGVVIDIGDNVNIEQYVHIVAKDHIKIGNNVSITGCCSIVDIIHPFDEQYEIEKIGNRISNKVLPVSIGDNSFIGFGSHINPGVKIGKNCVVGARSVVTKDIPDNCVVAGNPARIIKSLNLKSNTWESYKYE
;
A
#
# COMPACT_ATOMS: atom_id res chain seq x y z
N MET A 1 1.28 -31.17 -17.57
CA MET A 1 1.49 -29.72 -17.81
C MET A 1 0.20 -29.02 -18.27
N ILE A 2 -0.55 -29.56 -19.20
CA ILE A 2 -1.81 -28.97 -19.76
C ILE A 2 -2.91 -28.86 -18.70
N LEU A 3 -3.20 -29.93 -17.92
CA LEU A 3 -4.20 -29.91 -16.86
C LEU A 3 -3.96 -28.79 -15.84
N LYS A 4 -2.69 -28.58 -15.41
CA LYS A 4 -2.33 -27.53 -14.45
C LYS A 4 -2.61 -26.13 -15.01
N LYS A 5 -2.40 -25.91 -16.33
CA LYS A 5 -2.73 -24.65 -17.00
C LYS A 5 -4.23 -24.41 -17.07
N ILE A 6 -5.02 -25.48 -17.33
CA ILE A 6 -6.49 -25.41 -17.38
C ILE A 6 -7.05 -25.12 -15.98
N CYS A 7 -6.61 -25.83 -14.95
CA CYS A 7 -7.02 -25.58 -13.56
C CYS A 7 -6.70 -24.13 -13.13
N ASN A 8 -5.51 -23.62 -13.48
CA ASN A 8 -5.13 -22.24 -13.16
C ASN A 8 -6.02 -21.22 -13.86
N LYS A 9 -6.46 -21.47 -15.11
CA LYS A 9 -7.41 -20.60 -15.81
C LYS A 9 -8.80 -20.61 -15.15
N ILE A 10 -9.29 -21.78 -14.78
CA ILE A 10 -10.60 -21.92 -14.12
C ILE A 10 -10.55 -21.18 -12.76
N MET A 11 -9.52 -21.42 -11.95
CA MET A 11 -9.35 -20.75 -10.67
C MET A 11 -9.27 -19.23 -10.84
N TYR A 12 -8.59 -18.74 -11.87
CA TYR A 12 -8.55 -17.30 -12.18
C TYR A 12 -9.94 -16.72 -12.45
N PHE A 13 -10.78 -17.41 -13.22
CA PHE A 13 -12.15 -16.95 -13.50
C PHE A 13 -13.03 -16.97 -12.25
N ILE A 14 -12.91 -18.01 -11.41
CA ILE A 14 -13.63 -18.09 -10.14
C ILE A 14 -13.23 -16.92 -9.23
N ASP A 15 -11.94 -16.69 -9.07
CA ASP A 15 -11.43 -15.58 -8.26
C ASP A 15 -11.87 -14.22 -8.80
N LEU A 16 -11.86 -14.03 -10.12
CA LEU A 16 -12.33 -12.79 -10.77
C LEU A 16 -13.79 -12.50 -10.43
N ILE A 17 -14.66 -13.50 -10.56
CA ILE A 17 -16.09 -13.36 -10.24
C ILE A 17 -16.26 -13.07 -8.76
N ARG A 18 -15.62 -13.86 -7.90
CA ARG A 18 -15.66 -13.70 -6.44
C ARG A 18 -15.27 -12.27 -6.02
N TYR A 19 -14.11 -11.79 -6.45
CA TYR A 19 -13.63 -10.46 -6.05
C TYR A 19 -14.48 -9.33 -6.60
N ARG A 20 -15.10 -9.50 -7.77
CA ARG A 20 -16.08 -8.52 -8.31
C ARG A 20 -17.35 -8.42 -7.48
N ILE A 21 -17.74 -9.49 -6.80
CA ILE A 21 -18.94 -9.51 -5.95
C ILE A 21 -18.63 -8.90 -4.58
N ILE A 22 -17.48 -9.23 -3.99
CA ILE A 22 -17.20 -8.90 -2.59
C ILE A 22 -16.46 -7.57 -2.42
N MET A 23 -15.87 -7.00 -3.48
CA MET A 23 -15.10 -5.74 -3.41
C MET A 23 -15.91 -4.55 -3.94
N ALA A 24 -15.55 -3.35 -3.48
CA ALA A 24 -16.13 -2.11 -4.02
C ALA A 24 -15.86 -1.97 -5.53
N LYS A 25 -14.68 -2.38 -5.98
CA LYS A 25 -14.28 -2.43 -7.39
C LYS A 25 -13.20 -3.48 -7.56
N PHE A 26 -13.24 -4.23 -8.67
CA PHE A 26 -12.17 -5.14 -9.08
C PHE A 26 -12.00 -5.09 -10.59
N GLY A 27 -10.92 -4.46 -11.05
CA GLY A 27 -10.67 -4.16 -12.45
C GLY A 27 -10.23 -5.38 -13.27
N ASN A 28 -10.41 -5.30 -14.60
CA ASN A 28 -10.01 -6.34 -15.52
C ASN A 28 -8.49 -6.58 -15.48
N GLY A 29 -8.06 -7.82 -15.65
CA GLY A 29 -6.66 -8.23 -15.64
C GLY A 29 -6.05 -8.32 -14.24
N SER A 30 -6.79 -7.91 -13.19
CA SER A 30 -6.30 -7.95 -11.82
C SER A 30 -6.39 -9.34 -11.21
N ARG A 31 -5.46 -9.64 -10.31
CA ARG A 31 -5.34 -10.94 -9.63
C ARG A 31 -4.89 -10.75 -8.19
N ILE A 32 -5.47 -11.54 -7.29
CA ILE A 32 -5.01 -11.69 -5.90
C ILE A 32 -4.66 -13.16 -5.70
N ILE A 33 -3.43 -13.42 -5.28
CA ILE A 33 -2.90 -14.79 -5.15
C ILE A 33 -2.75 -15.12 -3.68
N LYS A 34 -3.55 -16.06 -3.16
CA LYS A 34 -3.46 -16.61 -1.80
C LYS A 34 -3.17 -15.53 -0.75
N PRO A 35 -4.07 -14.56 -0.53
CA PRO A 35 -3.88 -13.56 0.52
C PRO A 35 -3.87 -14.23 1.89
N LEU A 36 -3.12 -13.67 2.84
CA LEU A 36 -3.10 -14.13 4.23
C LEU A 36 -4.40 -13.75 4.93
N LEU A 37 -4.84 -12.50 4.73
CA LEU A 37 -6.05 -11.98 5.34
C LEU A 37 -6.64 -10.85 4.48
N MET A 38 -7.97 -10.86 4.36
CA MET A 38 -8.72 -9.77 3.74
C MET A 38 -9.97 -9.49 4.57
N VAL A 39 -10.11 -8.25 5.07
CA VAL A 39 -11.22 -7.85 5.95
C VAL A 39 -11.92 -6.62 5.36
N ASN A 40 -13.27 -6.62 5.42
CA ASN A 40 -14.13 -5.54 4.92
C ASN A 40 -13.83 -5.18 3.44
N THR A 41 -13.70 -6.20 2.60
CA THR A 41 -13.33 -6.08 1.19
C THR A 41 -14.31 -5.23 0.37
N SER A 42 -15.57 -5.10 0.79
CA SER A 42 -16.55 -4.21 0.17
C SER A 42 -16.14 -2.72 0.21
N ARG A 43 -15.09 -2.39 0.96
CA ARG A 43 -14.51 -1.05 1.05
C ARG A 43 -13.14 -0.93 0.38
N VAL A 44 -12.75 -1.94 -0.39
CA VAL A 44 -11.49 -1.99 -1.15
C VAL A 44 -11.80 -1.87 -2.63
N ALA A 45 -11.23 -0.87 -3.28
CA ALA A 45 -11.27 -0.69 -4.74
C ALA A 45 -9.93 -1.05 -5.35
N ILE A 46 -9.94 -1.90 -6.37
CA ILE A 46 -8.76 -2.32 -7.12
C ILE A 46 -8.96 -2.00 -8.60
N GLY A 47 -8.00 -1.29 -9.18
CA GLY A 47 -7.95 -0.92 -10.58
C GLY A 47 -7.72 -2.09 -11.52
N ARG A 48 -7.34 -1.80 -12.76
CA ARG A 48 -7.04 -2.78 -13.82
C ARG A 48 -5.58 -3.22 -13.76
N ASN A 49 -5.31 -4.47 -14.16
CA ASN A 49 -3.95 -5.03 -14.26
C ASN A 49 -3.17 -4.94 -12.94
N VAL A 50 -3.84 -5.13 -11.81
CA VAL A 50 -3.22 -5.16 -10.49
C VAL A 50 -2.85 -6.59 -10.13
N LEU A 51 -1.63 -6.81 -9.69
CA LEU A 51 -1.17 -8.09 -9.18
C LEU A 51 -0.84 -7.98 -7.69
N ILE A 52 -1.60 -8.69 -6.86
CA ILE A 52 -1.34 -8.86 -5.43
C ILE A 52 -0.88 -10.29 -5.20
N ARG A 53 0.36 -10.45 -4.73
CA ARG A 53 1.00 -11.75 -4.52
C ARG A 53 0.62 -12.36 -3.18
N ASN A 54 1.02 -13.61 -3.00
CA ASN A 54 0.70 -14.42 -1.84
C ASN A 54 1.14 -13.80 -0.51
N GLY A 55 0.39 -14.09 0.55
CA GLY A 55 0.69 -13.64 1.91
C GLY A 55 0.32 -12.17 2.19
N ALA A 56 -0.26 -11.44 1.23
CA ALA A 56 -0.70 -10.07 1.48
C ALA A 56 -1.80 -10.04 2.55
N ARG A 57 -1.73 -9.05 3.47
CA ARG A 57 -2.78 -8.69 4.40
C ARG A 57 -3.38 -7.36 3.97
N ILE A 58 -4.68 -7.34 3.67
CA ILE A 58 -5.44 -6.14 3.30
C ILE A 58 -6.64 -6.06 4.22
N GLU A 59 -6.65 -5.03 5.07
CA GLU A 59 -7.65 -4.93 6.12
C GLU A 59 -8.18 -3.50 6.23
N VAL A 60 -9.50 -3.36 6.22
CA VAL A 60 -10.19 -2.14 6.59
C VAL A 60 -10.82 -2.36 7.96
N LEU A 61 -10.46 -1.52 8.93
CA LEU A 61 -10.83 -1.74 10.34
C LEU A 61 -12.27 -1.35 10.66
N ASN A 62 -12.88 -0.46 9.88
CA ASN A 62 -14.24 -0.03 10.12
C ASN A 62 -15.22 -0.59 9.08
N SER A 63 -16.48 -0.75 9.48
CA SER A 63 -17.57 -1.31 8.66
C SER A 63 -18.47 -0.24 8.00
N GLY A 64 -18.02 1.02 7.93
CA GLY A 64 -18.81 2.12 7.34
C GLY A 64 -19.02 1.97 5.82
N LYS A 65 -19.54 3.01 5.18
CA LYS A 65 -19.76 3.08 3.72
C LYS A 65 -18.56 3.74 3.00
N GLY A 66 -18.43 3.51 1.69
CA GLY A 66 -17.43 4.12 0.83
C GLY A 66 -16.09 3.37 0.80
N VAL A 67 -15.25 3.74 -0.15
CA VAL A 67 -13.92 3.14 -0.37
C VAL A 67 -12.93 3.70 0.64
N VAL A 68 -12.15 2.82 1.27
CA VAL A 68 -11.10 3.16 2.23
C VAL A 68 -9.72 2.80 1.68
N ILE A 69 -9.59 1.68 0.99
CA ILE A 69 -8.37 1.33 0.27
C ILE A 69 -8.65 1.45 -1.22
N ASP A 70 -7.97 2.39 -1.89
CA ASP A 70 -8.10 2.64 -3.32
C ASP A 70 -6.75 2.39 -4.02
N ILE A 71 -6.71 1.33 -4.85
CA ILE A 71 -5.52 0.91 -5.60
C ILE A 71 -5.77 1.18 -7.08
N GLY A 72 -4.92 2.00 -7.69
CA GLY A 72 -4.99 2.39 -9.10
C GLY A 72 -4.72 1.26 -10.07
N ASP A 73 -4.52 1.63 -11.33
CA ASP A 73 -4.25 0.69 -12.43
C ASP A 73 -2.76 0.31 -12.49
N ASN A 74 -2.46 -0.88 -12.99
CA ASN A 74 -1.09 -1.37 -13.25
C ASN A 74 -0.19 -1.36 -12.01
N VAL A 75 -0.70 -1.84 -10.88
CA VAL A 75 0.01 -1.89 -9.58
C VAL A 75 0.48 -3.31 -9.29
N ASN A 76 1.73 -3.45 -8.86
CA ASN A 76 2.27 -4.70 -8.32
C ASN A 76 2.47 -4.60 -6.82
N ILE A 77 1.87 -5.53 -6.09
CA ILE A 77 2.04 -5.72 -4.64
C ILE A 77 2.64 -7.10 -4.42
N GLU A 78 3.89 -7.12 -3.98
CA GLU A 78 4.64 -8.36 -3.79
C GLU A 78 4.24 -9.09 -2.50
N GLN A 79 4.95 -10.18 -2.18
CA GLN A 79 4.60 -11.09 -1.09
C GLN A 79 4.65 -10.39 0.28
N TYR A 80 3.74 -10.79 1.16
CA TYR A 80 3.69 -10.40 2.57
C TYR A 80 3.59 -8.88 2.81
N VAL A 81 3.06 -8.15 1.84
CA VAL A 81 2.74 -6.72 2.04
C VAL A 81 1.54 -6.60 2.97
N HIS A 82 1.63 -5.65 3.92
CA HIS A 82 0.65 -5.39 4.94
C HIS A 82 0.03 -4.00 4.73
N ILE A 83 -1.26 -3.96 4.41
CA ILE A 83 -2.04 -2.72 4.22
C ILE A 83 -3.20 -2.74 5.21
N VAL A 84 -3.18 -1.84 6.20
CA VAL A 84 -4.26 -1.72 7.18
C VAL A 84 -4.75 -0.29 7.24
N ALA A 85 -6.03 -0.12 6.97
CA ALA A 85 -6.66 1.19 6.85
C ALA A 85 -7.88 1.34 7.75
N LYS A 86 -8.02 2.51 8.35
CA LYS A 86 -9.21 2.99 9.04
C LYS A 86 -9.88 4.12 8.24
N ASP A 87 -9.10 5.07 7.81
CA ASP A 87 -9.58 6.31 7.19
C ASP A 87 -9.47 6.28 5.66
N HIS A 88 -8.26 6.31 5.11
CA HIS A 88 -8.05 6.23 3.67
C HIS A 88 -6.60 5.93 3.28
N ILE A 89 -6.38 4.87 2.51
CA ILE A 89 -5.10 4.60 1.85
C ILE A 89 -5.31 4.61 0.35
N LYS A 90 -4.60 5.51 -0.35
CA LYS A 90 -4.62 5.62 -1.81
C LYS A 90 -3.26 5.24 -2.40
N ILE A 91 -3.28 4.31 -3.35
CA ILE A 91 -2.11 3.91 -4.15
C ILE A 91 -2.41 4.29 -5.60
N GLY A 92 -1.56 5.12 -6.19
CA GLY A 92 -1.69 5.60 -7.56
C GLY A 92 -1.48 4.53 -8.62
N ASN A 93 -1.38 4.96 -9.87
CA ASN A 93 -1.17 4.07 -11.01
C ASN A 93 0.32 3.74 -11.20
N ASN A 94 0.63 2.60 -11.81
CA ASN A 94 1.99 2.17 -12.13
C ASN A 94 2.91 2.09 -10.89
N VAL A 95 2.36 1.80 -9.71
CA VAL A 95 3.12 1.69 -8.46
C VAL A 95 3.61 0.25 -8.27
N SER A 96 4.85 0.11 -7.83
CA SER A 96 5.42 -1.17 -7.41
C SER A 96 5.71 -1.15 -5.91
N ILE A 97 5.09 -2.05 -5.17
CA ILE A 97 5.33 -2.26 -3.74
C ILE A 97 5.98 -3.61 -3.58
N THR A 98 7.24 -3.62 -3.19
CA THR A 98 8.01 -4.85 -3.03
C THR A 98 7.67 -5.57 -1.72
N GLY A 99 8.20 -6.78 -1.54
CA GLY A 99 7.78 -7.66 -0.45
C GLY A 99 7.99 -7.11 0.96
N CYS A 100 7.19 -7.59 1.90
CA CYS A 100 7.28 -7.28 3.33
C CYS A 100 7.11 -5.79 3.69
N CYS A 101 6.56 -4.96 2.79
CA CYS A 101 6.24 -3.57 3.10
C CYS A 101 5.02 -3.46 4.00
N SER A 102 4.96 -2.40 4.81
CA SER A 102 3.81 -2.06 5.65
C SER A 102 3.34 -0.64 5.36
N ILE A 103 2.03 -0.48 5.12
CA ILE A 103 1.37 0.79 4.84
C ILE A 103 0.17 0.87 5.75
N VAL A 104 0.15 1.83 6.67
CA VAL A 104 -0.90 1.92 7.68
C VAL A 104 -1.33 3.38 7.89
N ASP A 105 -2.62 3.60 8.15
CA ASP A 105 -3.17 4.92 8.49
C ASP A 105 -3.66 4.99 9.95
N ILE A 106 -3.23 4.07 10.80
CA ILE A 106 -3.64 3.93 12.19
C ILE A 106 -2.49 4.16 13.16
N ILE A 107 -2.82 4.68 14.33
CA ILE A 107 -1.94 4.80 15.50
C ILE A 107 -2.61 4.11 16.68
N HIS A 108 -1.83 3.38 17.47
CA HIS A 108 -2.23 2.86 18.77
C HIS A 108 -1.76 3.84 19.87
N PRO A 109 -2.65 4.65 20.48
CA PRO A 109 -2.28 5.57 21.54
C PRO A 109 -1.70 4.80 22.73
N PHE A 110 -0.60 5.30 23.29
CA PHE A 110 0.09 4.69 24.43
C PHE A 110 0.21 5.66 25.62
N ASP A 111 -0.02 6.95 25.39
CA ASP A 111 0.11 8.07 26.31
C ASP A 111 -1.17 8.40 27.07
N GLU A 112 -2.30 7.80 26.68
CA GLU A 112 -3.55 7.92 27.38
C GLU A 112 -3.64 6.85 28.48
N GLN A 113 -4.09 7.23 29.68
CA GLN A 113 -4.28 6.29 30.79
C GLN A 113 -5.54 5.45 30.55
N TYR A 114 -5.37 4.29 29.92
CA TYR A 114 -6.41 3.27 29.81
C TYR A 114 -6.07 2.12 30.75
N GLU A 115 -6.77 2.04 31.86
CA GLU A 115 -6.47 1.06 32.91
C GLU A 115 -6.79 -0.39 32.53
N ILE A 116 -7.60 -0.64 31.51
CA ILE A 116 -8.19 -1.97 31.24
C ILE A 116 -7.94 -2.47 29.82
N GLU A 117 -7.62 -1.64 28.83
CA GLU A 117 -7.54 -2.05 27.43
C GLU A 117 -6.10 -2.17 26.94
N LYS A 118 -5.79 -3.31 26.28
CA LYS A 118 -4.48 -3.53 25.64
C LYS A 118 -4.19 -2.43 24.61
N ILE A 119 -2.97 -1.91 24.55
CA ILE A 119 -2.56 -0.86 23.59
C ILE A 119 -2.92 -1.25 22.15
N GLY A 120 -2.73 -2.52 21.77
CA GLY A 120 -3.06 -3.01 20.43
C GLY A 120 -4.54 -2.93 20.05
N ASN A 121 -5.46 -2.79 21.01
CA ASN A 121 -6.89 -2.61 20.75
C ASN A 121 -7.28 -1.14 20.64
N ARG A 122 -6.43 -0.23 21.09
CA ARG A 122 -6.68 1.22 21.06
C ARG A 122 -6.37 1.73 19.66
N ILE A 123 -7.30 2.42 19.05
CA ILE A 123 -7.11 3.04 17.74
C ILE A 123 -7.44 4.52 17.87
N SER A 124 -6.47 5.36 17.53
CA SER A 124 -6.63 6.81 17.55
C SER A 124 -7.80 7.28 16.67
N ASN A 125 -8.53 8.28 17.14
CA ASN A 125 -9.58 8.94 16.35
C ASN A 125 -9.01 9.96 15.34
N LYS A 126 -7.71 10.24 15.35
CA LYS A 126 -7.08 11.11 14.36
C LYS A 126 -7.25 10.54 12.97
N VAL A 127 -7.56 11.41 12.01
CA VAL A 127 -7.67 11.07 10.59
C VAL A 127 -6.29 11.27 9.96
N LEU A 128 -5.67 10.17 9.51
CA LEU A 128 -4.28 10.13 9.07
C LEU A 128 -4.15 9.39 7.72
N PRO A 129 -4.78 9.91 6.64
CA PRO A 129 -4.78 9.23 5.36
C PRO A 129 -3.36 9.11 4.79
N VAL A 130 -3.10 8.00 4.10
CA VAL A 130 -1.83 7.75 3.42
C VAL A 130 -2.06 7.79 1.91
N SER A 131 -1.14 8.39 1.18
CA SER A 131 -1.16 8.35 -0.29
C SER A 131 0.21 8.07 -0.89
N ILE A 132 0.21 7.26 -1.95
CA ILE A 132 1.39 6.97 -2.78
C ILE A 132 1.06 7.41 -4.21
N GLY A 133 1.83 8.36 -4.73
CA GLY A 133 1.65 8.92 -6.06
C GLY A 133 2.04 7.96 -7.18
N ASP A 134 1.57 8.27 -8.40
CA ASP A 134 1.79 7.46 -9.60
C ASP A 134 3.28 7.21 -9.86
N ASN A 135 3.60 6.10 -10.51
CA ASN A 135 4.94 5.70 -10.96
C ASN A 135 5.97 5.58 -9.82
N SER A 136 5.53 5.36 -8.59
CA SER A 136 6.42 5.25 -7.42
C SER A 136 6.81 3.80 -7.13
N PHE A 137 7.98 3.63 -6.53
CA PHE A 137 8.54 2.34 -6.14
C PHE A 137 8.80 2.31 -4.64
N ILE A 138 8.26 1.31 -3.96
CA ILE A 138 8.44 1.10 -2.52
C ILE A 138 9.33 -0.12 -2.30
N GLY A 139 10.54 0.14 -1.81
CA GLY A 139 11.58 -0.85 -1.59
C GLY A 139 11.25 -1.85 -0.48
N PHE A 140 11.81 -3.04 -0.57
CA PHE A 140 11.56 -4.19 0.28
C PHE A 140 11.62 -3.86 1.79
N GLY A 141 10.60 -4.28 2.53
CA GLY A 141 10.55 -4.13 3.99
C GLY A 141 10.39 -2.70 4.47
N SER A 142 10.00 -1.75 3.61
CA SER A 142 9.76 -0.36 4.01
C SER A 142 8.45 -0.22 4.77
N HIS A 143 8.42 0.74 5.68
CA HIS A 143 7.23 1.12 6.44
C HIS A 143 6.80 2.55 6.10
N ILE A 144 5.53 2.73 5.77
CA ILE A 144 4.92 4.03 5.51
C ILE A 144 4.00 4.37 6.68
N ASN A 145 4.36 5.43 7.41
CA ASN A 145 3.65 5.86 8.60
C ASN A 145 2.29 6.49 8.27
N PRO A 146 1.37 6.49 9.25
CA PRO A 146 0.09 7.18 9.16
C PRO A 146 0.25 8.66 8.80
N GLY A 147 -0.63 9.17 7.94
CA GLY A 147 -0.66 10.56 7.51
C GLY A 147 0.35 10.94 6.43
N VAL A 148 1.21 10.01 5.98
CA VAL A 148 2.26 10.30 5.00
C VAL A 148 1.71 10.36 3.58
N LYS A 149 2.12 11.41 2.84
CA LYS A 149 1.93 11.54 1.40
C LYS A 149 3.26 11.36 0.67
N ILE A 150 3.34 10.33 -0.16
CA ILE A 150 4.45 10.13 -1.11
C ILE A 150 4.01 10.66 -2.47
N GLY A 151 4.79 11.56 -3.05
CA GLY A 151 4.56 12.16 -4.36
C GLY A 151 4.68 11.17 -5.51
N LYS A 152 4.60 11.69 -6.74
CA LYS A 152 4.76 10.89 -7.98
C LYS A 152 6.23 10.67 -8.30
N ASN A 153 6.51 9.59 -9.03
CA ASN A 153 7.87 9.25 -9.50
C ASN A 153 8.88 9.14 -8.34
N CYS A 154 8.42 8.68 -7.17
CA CYS A 154 9.28 8.54 -5.99
C CYS A 154 9.83 7.14 -5.85
N VAL A 155 11.02 7.04 -5.28
CA VAL A 155 11.64 5.78 -4.90
C VAL A 155 11.91 5.78 -3.40
N VAL A 156 11.32 4.83 -2.69
CA VAL A 156 11.63 4.55 -1.28
C VAL A 156 12.62 3.39 -1.24
N GLY A 157 13.80 3.64 -0.70
CA GLY A 157 14.85 2.61 -0.53
C GLY A 157 14.38 1.48 0.39
N ALA A 158 14.95 0.29 0.20
CA ALA A 158 14.59 -0.87 1.03
C ALA A 158 14.81 -0.59 2.53
N ARG A 159 13.94 -1.16 3.39
CA ARG A 159 13.97 -1.04 4.86
C ARG A 159 13.92 0.39 5.39
N SER A 160 13.33 1.29 4.63
CA SER A 160 13.12 2.67 5.05
C SER A 160 11.86 2.81 5.90
N VAL A 161 11.87 3.76 6.84
CA VAL A 161 10.69 4.16 7.61
C VAL A 161 10.33 5.59 7.23
N VAL A 162 9.28 5.75 6.41
CA VAL A 162 8.83 7.05 5.93
C VAL A 162 7.91 7.69 6.97
N THR A 163 8.38 8.76 7.59
CA THR A 163 7.70 9.46 8.70
C THR A 163 7.24 10.85 8.35
N LYS A 164 7.54 11.35 7.14
CA LYS A 164 7.20 12.67 6.64
C LYS A 164 6.83 12.59 5.17
N ASP A 165 6.09 13.57 4.69
CA ASP A 165 5.73 13.70 3.28
C ASP A 165 6.96 13.76 2.38
N ILE A 166 6.84 13.13 1.21
CA ILE A 166 7.88 13.09 0.18
C ILE A 166 7.36 13.84 -1.05
N PRO A 167 8.06 14.89 -1.50
CA PRO A 167 7.73 15.59 -2.74
C PRO A 167 7.84 14.68 -3.97
N ASP A 168 7.25 15.09 -5.08
CA ASP A 168 7.40 14.40 -6.36
C ASP A 168 8.88 14.29 -6.77
N ASN A 169 9.20 13.24 -7.53
CA ASN A 169 10.51 13.04 -8.14
C ASN A 169 11.67 12.98 -7.12
N CYS A 170 11.47 12.29 -6.02
CA CYS A 170 12.48 12.12 -4.97
C CYS A 170 12.85 10.64 -4.75
N VAL A 171 14.10 10.41 -4.38
CA VAL A 171 14.57 9.15 -3.81
C VAL A 171 14.82 9.37 -2.33
N VAL A 172 14.21 8.53 -1.50
CA VAL A 172 14.37 8.57 -0.04
C VAL A 172 14.89 7.24 0.49
N ALA A 173 15.66 7.28 1.55
CA ALA A 173 16.12 6.07 2.25
C ALA A 173 16.41 6.34 3.72
N GLY A 174 16.44 5.27 4.53
CA GLY A 174 16.85 5.29 5.94
C GLY A 174 15.69 5.13 6.92
N ASN A 175 16.05 5.10 8.20
CA ASN A 175 15.11 5.07 9.33
C ASN A 175 15.53 6.12 10.37
N PRO A 176 14.83 7.27 10.44
CA PRO A 176 13.76 7.72 9.55
C PRO A 176 14.27 8.07 8.15
N ALA A 177 13.43 7.87 7.13
CA ALA A 177 13.78 8.14 5.74
C ALA A 177 14.09 9.62 5.50
N ARG A 178 15.12 9.89 4.66
CA ARG A 178 15.52 11.22 4.24
C ARG A 178 15.65 11.25 2.72
N ILE A 179 15.43 12.41 2.11
CA ILE A 179 15.64 12.59 0.67
C ILE A 179 17.14 12.46 0.40
N ILE A 180 17.53 11.50 -0.44
CA ILE A 180 18.92 11.29 -0.85
C ILE A 180 19.19 11.76 -2.28
N LYS A 181 18.13 11.85 -3.11
CA LYS A 181 18.19 12.43 -4.47
C LYS A 181 16.87 13.11 -4.80
N SER A 182 16.95 14.12 -5.65
CA SER A 182 15.79 14.74 -6.31
C SER A 182 16.07 14.94 -7.80
N LEU A 183 15.03 14.91 -8.63
CA LEU A 183 15.13 15.19 -10.05
C LEU A 183 15.12 16.71 -10.27
N ASN A 184 16.17 17.24 -10.85
CA ASN A 184 16.17 18.60 -11.38
C ASN A 184 15.41 18.63 -12.71
N LEU A 185 14.23 19.27 -12.70
CA LEU A 185 13.35 19.30 -13.88
C LEU A 185 13.91 20.15 -15.03
N LYS A 186 14.85 21.06 -14.76
CA LYS A 186 15.46 21.90 -15.81
C LYS A 186 16.53 21.13 -16.59
N SER A 187 17.39 20.41 -15.88
CA SER A 187 18.49 19.62 -16.47
C SER A 187 18.07 18.19 -16.79
N ASN A 188 16.91 17.73 -16.29
CA ASN A 188 16.44 16.35 -16.36
C ASN A 188 17.47 15.35 -15.79
N THR A 189 18.16 15.74 -14.71
CA THR A 189 19.20 14.93 -14.04
C THR A 189 18.87 14.72 -12.57
N TRP A 190 19.23 13.55 -12.04
CA TRP A 190 19.09 13.24 -10.62
C TRP A 190 20.26 13.84 -9.84
N GLU A 191 19.95 14.73 -8.91
CA GLU A 191 20.92 15.39 -8.03
C GLU A 191 20.92 14.73 -6.66
N SER A 192 22.12 14.46 -6.13
CA SER A 192 22.27 13.88 -4.79
C SER A 192 22.21 14.97 -3.74
N TYR A 193 21.47 14.74 -2.67
CA TYR A 193 21.57 15.55 -1.46
C TYR A 193 22.86 15.20 -0.72
N LYS A 194 23.71 16.21 -0.49
CA LYS A 194 24.82 16.07 0.47
C LYS A 194 24.25 16.35 1.85
N TYR A 195 24.31 15.37 2.73
CA TYR A 195 24.13 15.60 4.15
C TYR A 195 25.42 16.22 4.67
N GLU A 196 25.35 17.46 5.15
CA GLU A 196 26.39 18.04 5.99
C GLU A 196 26.33 17.45 7.39
#